data_5c29996afc6bb8e174318414a3c6249e
#
_entry.id   5c29996afc6bb8e174318414a3c6249e
#
_cell.length_a   1.000
_cell.length_b   1.000
_cell.length_c   1.000
_cell.angle_alpha   90.00
_cell.angle_beta   90.00
_cell.angle_gamma   90.00
#
_symmetry.space_group_name_H-M   'P 1'
#
loop_
_entity.id
_entity.type
_entity.pdbx_description
1 polymer ?
#
loop_
_entity_poly.entity_id
_entity_poly.type
_entity_poly.pdbx_seq_one_letter_code
_entity_poly.pdbx_strand_id
1 'polypeptide(L)'
;MSSTIIKPSAAIRQNYNDISNLAKETHSPIFLTKNGEGDLVVMDIETYDQREKQLELRENLVEIEERRQAGIKDTPARDFLSELREIYNK
;
A
#
# COMPACT_ATOMS: atom_id res chain seq x y z
N MET A 1 15.82 -4.75 8.85
CA MET A 1 15.73 -3.51 8.09
C MET A 1 15.46 -3.82 6.63
N SER A 2 14.39 -3.30 6.13
CA SER A 2 14.04 -3.56 4.75
C SER A 2 14.86 -2.66 3.82
N SER A 3 15.49 -3.27 2.85
CA SER A 3 16.17 -2.50 1.82
C SER A 3 15.15 -2.06 0.77
N THR A 4 15.34 -0.87 0.24
CA THR A 4 14.48 -0.36 -0.81
C THR A 4 14.86 -1.04 -2.13
N ILE A 5 13.87 -1.61 -2.81
CA ILE A 5 14.07 -2.27 -4.10
C ILE A 5 13.69 -1.28 -5.19
N ILE A 6 14.62 -1.00 -6.08
CA ILE A 6 14.42 -0.06 -7.18
C ILE A 6 14.74 -0.75 -8.49
N LYS A 7 13.82 -0.68 -9.44
CA LYS A 7 13.96 -1.26 -10.76
C LYS A 7 13.50 -0.27 -11.81
N PRO A 8 13.98 -0.36 -13.04
CA PRO A 8 13.43 0.49 -14.10
C PRO A 8 12.01 0.07 -14.48
N SER A 9 11.17 1.03 -14.82
CA SER A 9 9.79 0.75 -15.20
C SER A 9 9.69 -0.21 -16.38
N ALA A 10 10.65 -0.18 -17.29
CA ALA A 10 10.67 -1.10 -18.43
C ALA A 10 10.73 -2.57 -18.00
N ALA A 11 11.25 -2.84 -16.81
CA ALA A 11 11.35 -4.22 -16.32
C ALA A 11 9.99 -4.89 -16.15
N ILE A 12 8.94 -4.11 -15.87
CA ILE A 12 7.61 -4.70 -15.69
C ILE A 12 7.09 -5.25 -17.00
N ARG A 13 7.44 -4.65 -18.11
CA ARG A 13 7.01 -5.11 -19.41
C ARG A 13 7.88 -6.24 -19.92
N GLN A 14 9.17 -6.19 -19.66
CA GLN A 14 10.14 -7.15 -20.16
C GLN A 14 10.27 -8.38 -19.27
N ASN A 15 10.17 -8.19 -17.96
CA ASN A 15 10.42 -9.24 -16.98
C ASN A 15 9.33 -9.28 -15.93
N TYR A 16 8.07 -9.29 -16.34
CA TYR A 16 6.94 -9.26 -15.43
C TYR A 16 7.02 -10.37 -14.36
N ASN A 17 7.34 -11.59 -14.79
CA ASN A 17 7.38 -12.72 -13.87
C ASN A 17 8.46 -12.54 -12.80
N ASP A 18 9.61 -12.00 -13.18
CA ASP A 18 10.69 -11.75 -12.22
C ASP A 18 10.28 -10.69 -11.20
N ILE A 19 9.63 -9.63 -11.65
CA ILE A 19 9.15 -8.58 -10.77
C ILE A 19 8.07 -9.13 -9.83
N SER A 20 7.14 -9.89 -10.37
CA SER A 20 6.08 -10.52 -9.59
C SER A 20 6.63 -11.44 -8.52
N ASN A 21 7.57 -12.29 -8.88
CA ASN A 21 8.19 -13.22 -7.94
C ASN A 21 8.97 -12.47 -6.85
N LEU A 22 9.69 -11.45 -7.24
CA LEU A 22 10.44 -10.64 -6.28
C LEU A 22 9.51 -9.97 -5.27
N ALA A 23 8.40 -9.42 -5.74
CA ALA A 23 7.42 -8.79 -4.87
C ALA A 23 6.83 -9.80 -3.88
N LYS A 24 6.52 -11.00 -4.35
CA LYS A 24 5.94 -12.06 -3.51
C LYS A 24 6.94 -12.60 -2.51
N GLU A 25 8.18 -12.76 -2.90
CA GLU A 25 9.21 -13.29 -2.01
C GLU A 25 9.62 -12.32 -0.92
N THR A 26 9.73 -11.05 -1.27
CA THR A 26 10.23 -10.05 -0.33
C THR A 26 9.13 -9.43 0.53
N HIS A 27 7.87 -9.53 0.08
CA HIS A 27 6.74 -8.86 0.74
C HIS A 27 7.01 -7.37 0.93
N SER A 28 7.68 -6.77 -0.05
CA SER A 28 8.08 -5.37 -0.01
C SER A 28 7.70 -4.67 -1.31
N PRO A 29 7.40 -3.37 -1.25
CA PRO A 29 7.14 -2.62 -2.47
C PRO A 29 8.38 -2.54 -3.34
N ILE A 30 8.18 -2.60 -4.65
CA ILE A 30 9.23 -2.39 -5.63
C ILE A 30 8.97 -1.04 -6.29
N PHE A 31 9.93 -0.14 -6.18
CA PHE A 31 9.80 1.19 -6.76
C PHE A 31 10.33 1.16 -8.19
N LEU A 32 9.48 1.56 -9.11
CA LEU A 32 9.85 1.61 -10.52
C LEU A 32 10.18 3.05 -10.90
N THR A 33 11.25 3.22 -11.63
CA THR A 33 11.72 4.53 -12.04
C THR A 33 11.75 4.65 -13.55
N LYS A 34 11.58 5.89 -14.02
CA LYS A 34 11.67 6.20 -15.44
C LYS A 34 12.41 7.52 -15.56
N ASN A 35 13.47 7.51 -16.35
CA ASN A 35 14.32 8.70 -16.53
C ASN A 35 14.86 9.26 -15.21
N GLY A 36 15.18 8.35 -14.27
CA GLY A 36 15.75 8.76 -12.99
C GLY A 36 14.73 9.23 -11.97
N GLU A 37 13.45 9.21 -12.29
CA GLU A 37 12.40 9.66 -11.38
C GLU A 37 11.47 8.51 -11.00
N GLY A 38 10.85 8.63 -9.83
CA GLY A 38 9.85 7.67 -9.40
C GLY A 38 8.65 7.69 -10.34
N ASP A 39 8.24 6.51 -10.78
CA ASP A 39 7.15 6.35 -11.75
C ASP A 39 6.01 5.57 -11.14
N LEU A 40 6.28 4.35 -10.68
CA LEU A 40 5.25 3.46 -10.16
C LEU A 40 5.77 2.73 -8.93
N VAL A 41 4.83 2.16 -8.17
CA VAL A 41 5.14 1.23 -7.10
C VAL A 41 4.39 -0.06 -7.39
N VAL A 42 5.09 -1.19 -7.26
CA VAL A 42 4.50 -2.51 -7.45
C VAL A 42 4.67 -3.31 -6.16
N MET A 43 3.62 -3.98 -5.76
CA MET A 43 3.70 -4.89 -4.62
C MET A 43 2.69 -6.00 -4.81
N ASP A 44 2.91 -7.14 -4.14
CA ASP A 44 1.94 -8.21 -4.22
C ASP A 44 0.71 -7.86 -3.37
N ILE A 45 -0.39 -8.55 -3.67
CA ILE A 45 -1.69 -8.27 -3.06
C ILE A 45 -1.63 -8.41 -1.54
N GLU A 46 -0.97 -9.45 -1.05
CA GLU A 46 -0.88 -9.70 0.38
C GLU A 46 -0.16 -8.56 1.10
N THR A 47 0.93 -8.09 0.52
CA THR A 47 1.68 -6.96 1.08
C THR A 47 0.81 -5.70 1.12
N TYR A 48 0.08 -5.44 0.06
CA TYR A 48 -0.82 -4.30 0.00
C TYR A 48 -1.89 -4.38 1.09
N ASP A 49 -2.50 -5.54 1.23
CA ASP A 49 -3.54 -5.74 2.24
C ASP A 49 -3.00 -5.53 3.66
N GLN A 50 -1.81 -6.04 3.94
CA GLN A 50 -1.21 -5.86 5.25
C GLN A 50 -0.90 -4.39 5.53
N ARG A 51 -0.41 -3.67 4.53
CA ARG A 51 -0.14 -2.25 4.68
C ARG A 51 -1.42 -1.46 4.94
N GLU A 52 -2.48 -1.79 4.23
CA GLU A 52 -3.77 -1.13 4.42
C GLU A 52 -4.32 -1.40 5.82
N LYS A 53 -4.20 -2.63 6.30
CA LYS A 53 -4.63 -2.97 7.65
C LYS A 53 -3.84 -2.21 8.71
N GLN A 54 -2.54 -2.06 8.51
CA GLN A 54 -1.71 -1.30 9.44
C GLN A 54 -2.10 0.18 9.45
N LEU A 55 -2.35 0.75 8.28
CA LEU A 55 -2.78 2.13 8.18
C LEU A 55 -4.16 2.32 8.81
N GLU A 56 -5.08 1.40 8.56
CA GLU A 56 -6.40 1.44 9.17
C GLU A 56 -6.31 1.38 10.69
N LEU A 57 -5.47 0.52 11.21
CA LEU A 57 -5.27 0.41 12.66
C LEU A 57 -4.73 1.71 13.25
N ARG A 58 -3.75 2.31 12.59
CA ARG A 58 -3.19 3.58 13.05
C ARG A 58 -4.23 4.68 13.02
N GLU A 59 -5.01 4.77 11.95
CA GLU A 59 -6.07 5.75 11.83
C GLU A 59 -7.11 5.56 12.92
N ASN A 60 -7.50 4.33 13.19
CA ASN A 60 -8.46 4.03 14.24
C ASN A 60 -7.96 4.46 15.62
N LEU A 61 -6.67 4.23 15.90
CA LEU A 61 -6.10 4.65 17.17
C LEU A 61 -6.07 6.17 17.32
N VAL A 62 -5.68 6.85 16.26
CA VAL A 62 -5.67 8.31 16.25
C VAL A 62 -7.09 8.85 16.42
N GLU A 63 -8.04 8.28 15.70
CA GLU A 63 -9.44 8.69 15.79
C GLU A 63 -10.03 8.51 17.20
N ILE A 64 -9.73 7.39 17.83
CA ILE A 64 -10.20 7.14 19.18
C ILE A 64 -9.68 8.21 20.15
N GLU A 65 -8.41 8.55 19.99
CA GLU A 65 -7.81 9.57 20.83
C GLU A 65 -8.38 10.95 20.57
N GLU A 66 -8.58 11.30 19.31
CA GLU A 66 -9.20 12.56 18.94
C GLU A 66 -10.63 12.67 19.43
N ARG A 67 -11.40 11.59 19.36
CA ARG A 67 -12.76 11.55 19.86
C ARG A 67 -12.83 11.80 21.35
N ARG A 68 -11.90 11.25 22.09
CA ARG A 68 -11.84 11.50 23.53
C ARG A 68 -11.66 12.97 23.83
N GLN A 69 -10.83 13.63 23.04
CA GLN A 69 -10.50 15.02 23.24
C GLN A 69 -11.58 15.96 22.72
N ALA A 70 -12.18 15.63 21.58
CA ALA A 70 -13.07 16.53 20.88
C ALA A 70 -14.53 16.08 20.86
N GLY A 71 -14.84 14.86 21.22
CA GLY A 71 -16.20 14.34 21.19
C GLY A 71 -16.74 14.03 19.80
N ILE A 72 -15.90 13.85 18.83
CA ILE A 72 -16.30 13.56 17.44
C ILE A 72 -16.59 12.08 17.27
N LYS A 73 -17.66 11.77 16.52
CA LYS A 73 -18.12 10.39 16.42
C LYS A 73 -17.62 9.61 15.23
N ASP A 74 -17.65 10.13 14.04
CA ASP A 74 -17.37 9.32 12.86
C ASP A 74 -16.27 9.87 12.01
N THR A 75 -15.66 8.97 11.25
CA THR A 75 -14.61 9.38 10.34
C THR A 75 -14.90 8.88 8.94
N PRO A 76 -14.80 9.75 7.96
CA PRO A 76 -14.92 9.35 6.56
C PRO A 76 -13.85 8.37 6.10
N ALA A 77 -12.72 8.32 6.79
CA ALA A 77 -11.62 7.44 6.41
C ALA A 77 -12.01 5.98 6.40
N ARG A 78 -12.80 5.56 7.37
CA ARG A 78 -13.24 4.18 7.47
C ARG A 78 -14.15 3.79 6.32
N ASP A 79 -15.08 4.65 5.95
CA ASP A 79 -15.97 4.43 4.83
C ASP A 79 -15.19 4.39 3.52
N PHE A 80 -14.20 5.25 3.39
CA PHE A 80 -13.35 5.28 2.22
C PHE A 80 -12.59 3.97 2.03
N LEU A 81 -12.05 3.41 3.10
CA LEU A 81 -11.36 2.13 3.04
C LEU A 81 -12.29 1.00 2.66
N SER A 82 -13.51 1.02 3.16
CA SER A 82 -14.52 0.03 2.80
C SER A 82 -14.86 0.11 1.31
N GLU A 83 -15.01 1.30 0.79
CA GLU A 83 -15.26 1.50 -0.63
C GLU A 83 -14.12 0.98 -1.49
N LEU A 84 -12.88 1.23 -1.09
CA LEU A 84 -11.72 0.73 -1.80
C LEU A 84 -11.70 -0.79 -1.84
N ARG A 85 -12.05 -1.43 -0.73
CA ARG A 85 -12.11 -2.88 -0.68
C ARG A 85 -13.16 -3.45 -1.61
N GLU A 86 -14.32 -2.80 -1.70
CA GLU A 86 -15.36 -3.23 -2.62
C GLU A 86 -14.90 -3.14 -4.06
N ILE A 87 -14.26 -2.05 -4.43
CA ILE A 87 -13.71 -1.87 -5.77
C ILE A 87 -12.66 -2.93 -6.05
N TYR A 88 -11.82 -3.19 -5.09
CA TYR A 88 -10.72 -4.10 -5.21
C TYR A 88 -11.18 -5.56 -5.38
N ASN A 89 -12.24 -5.95 -4.69
CA ASN A 89 -12.75 -7.32 -4.72
C ASN A 89 -13.63 -7.63 -5.93
N LYS A 90 -13.88 -6.66 -6.76
CA LYS A 90 -14.55 -6.87 -8.03
C LYS A 90 -13.55 -7.32 -9.08
#